data_e784c784c68c9e675c2ae01c75b0df7c
#
_entry.id   e784c784c68c9e675c2ae01c75b0df7c
#
_cell.length_a   1.000
_cell.length_b   1.000
_cell.length_c   1.000
_cell.angle_alpha   90.00
_cell.angle_beta   90.00
_cell.angle_gamma   90.00
#
_symmetry.space_group_name_H-M   'P 1'
#
loop_
_entity.id
_entity.type
_entity.pdbx_description
1 polymer ?
#
loop_
_entity_poly.entity_id
_entity_poly.type
_entity_poly.pdbx_seq_one_letter_code
_entity_poly.pdbx_strand_id
1 'polypeptide(L)'
;MIRLADVKPIPLSISRDDEPQYRETEKLVNTLWNKWMERFKSTSTSEEVMARVAFQFARLYAQAYRDNVTTNDFLHDFEQRLDEIVVKIK
;
A
#
# COMPACT_ATOMS: atom_id res chain seq x y z
N MET A 1 4.54 13.44 10.03
CA MET A 1 3.57 13.56 8.92
C MET A 1 3.79 12.44 7.93
N ILE A 2 2.72 11.94 7.34
CA ILE A 2 2.76 10.91 6.33
C ILE A 2 2.24 11.49 5.03
N ARG A 3 2.93 11.22 3.94
CA ARG A 3 2.54 11.69 2.61
C ARG A 3 2.24 10.49 1.73
N LEU A 4 0.96 10.38 1.32
CA LEU A 4 0.50 9.28 0.48
C LEU A 4 0.06 9.82 -0.88
N ALA A 5 0.61 9.25 -1.94
CA ALA A 5 0.25 9.60 -3.32
C ALA A 5 0.39 11.11 -3.57
N ASP A 6 -0.63 11.72 -4.13
CA ASP A 6 -0.68 13.17 -4.39
C ASP A 6 -1.49 13.94 -3.35
N VAL A 7 -1.82 13.29 -2.25
CA VAL A 7 -2.59 13.91 -1.17
C VAL A 7 -1.67 14.78 -0.32
N LYS A 8 -2.24 15.83 0.28
CA LYS A 8 -1.49 16.67 1.21
C LYS A 8 -0.94 15.83 2.36
N PRO A 9 0.24 16.19 2.90
CA PRO A 9 0.78 15.45 4.04
C PRO A 9 -0.22 15.38 5.19
N ILE A 10 -0.33 14.20 5.77
CA ILE A 10 -1.29 13.93 6.84
C ILE A 10 -0.54 13.99 8.17
N PRO A 11 -0.91 14.89 9.10
CA PRO A 11 -0.28 14.92 10.40
C PRO A 11 -0.74 13.72 11.23
N LEU A 12 0.21 12.95 11.73
CA LEU A 12 -0.06 11.83 12.61
C LEU A 12 0.81 11.94 13.84
N SER A 13 0.21 11.69 14.99
CA SER A 13 0.93 11.63 16.26
C SER A 13 1.38 10.19 16.47
N ILE A 14 2.68 9.92 16.33
CA ILE A 14 3.21 8.57 16.40
C ILE A 14 4.33 8.54 17.45
N SER A 15 4.43 7.44 18.19
CA SER A 15 5.55 7.26 19.08
C SER A 15 6.83 6.99 18.26
N ARG A 16 8.00 7.31 18.84
CA ARG A 16 9.27 7.08 18.17
C ARG A 16 9.49 5.62 17.83
N ASP A 17 9.00 4.72 18.68
CA ASP A 17 9.19 3.29 18.50
C ASP A 17 8.41 2.77 17.27
N ASP A 18 7.30 3.43 16.94
CA ASP A 18 6.46 3.03 15.82
C ASP A 18 6.83 3.73 14.51
N GLU A 19 7.66 4.77 14.56
CA GLU A 19 7.98 5.57 13.38
C GLU A 19 8.54 4.75 12.22
N PRO A 20 9.52 3.84 12.44
CA PRO A 20 10.03 3.05 11.31
C PRO A 20 8.95 2.24 10.61
N GLN A 21 8.01 1.67 11.36
CA GLN A 21 6.91 0.91 10.79
C GLN A 21 5.99 1.80 9.96
N TYR A 22 5.68 3.00 10.45
CA TYR A 22 4.85 3.93 9.71
C TYR A 22 5.54 4.41 8.43
N ARG A 23 6.84 4.65 8.47
CA ARG A 23 7.59 5.06 7.29
C ARG A 23 7.64 3.96 6.25
N GLU A 24 7.79 2.72 6.68
CA GLU A 24 7.76 1.59 5.77
C GLU A 24 6.39 1.43 5.15
N THR A 25 5.33 1.61 5.93
CA THR A 25 3.96 1.54 5.43
C THR A 25 3.70 2.63 4.40
N GLU A 26 4.15 3.85 4.67
CA GLU A 26 4.06 4.96 3.72
C GLU A 26 4.74 4.60 2.40
N LYS A 27 5.93 4.04 2.48
CA LYS A 27 6.69 3.63 1.29
C LYS A 27 5.95 2.56 0.50
N LEU A 28 5.37 1.57 1.18
CA LEU A 28 4.63 0.50 0.52
C LEU A 28 3.41 1.05 -0.23
N VAL A 29 2.64 1.91 0.41
CA VAL A 29 1.46 2.51 -0.22
C VAL A 29 1.88 3.31 -1.46
N ASN A 30 2.89 4.14 -1.33
CA ASN A 30 3.33 4.99 -2.43
C ASN A 30 3.95 4.19 -3.57
N THR A 31 4.64 3.09 -3.26
CA THR A 31 5.21 2.22 -4.29
C THR A 31 4.09 1.62 -5.15
N LEU A 32 3.05 1.09 -4.52
CA LEU A 32 1.95 0.50 -5.25
C LEU A 32 1.16 1.57 -6.02
N TRP A 33 0.91 2.72 -5.39
CA TRP A 33 0.21 3.81 -6.05
C TRP A 33 0.95 4.30 -7.29
N ASN A 34 2.27 4.47 -7.18
CA ASN A 34 3.08 4.93 -8.31
C ASN A 34 3.04 3.93 -9.47
N LYS A 35 3.14 2.64 -9.17
CA LYS A 35 3.07 1.61 -10.21
C LYS A 35 1.73 1.63 -10.93
N TRP A 36 0.64 1.74 -10.18
CA TRP A 36 -0.69 1.73 -10.78
C TRP A 36 -1.04 3.04 -11.47
N MET A 37 -0.55 4.17 -10.97
CA MET A 37 -0.74 5.45 -11.66
C MET A 37 -0.08 5.42 -13.04
N GLU A 38 1.11 4.88 -13.12
CA GLU A 38 1.80 4.76 -14.39
C GLU A 38 1.01 3.88 -15.36
N ARG A 39 0.42 2.79 -14.84
CA ARG A 39 -0.34 1.86 -15.67
C ARG A 39 -1.70 2.39 -16.10
N PHE A 40 -2.39 3.10 -15.21
CA PHE A 40 -3.78 3.51 -15.44
C PHE A 40 -3.97 5.01 -15.63
N LYS A 41 -2.91 5.78 -15.78
CA LYS A 41 -2.99 7.24 -15.83
C LYS A 41 -3.89 7.78 -16.94
N SER A 42 -4.06 7.02 -18.03
CA SER A 42 -4.89 7.42 -19.15
C SER A 42 -6.34 6.99 -19.02
N THR A 43 -6.65 6.12 -18.05
CA THR A 43 -7.99 5.54 -17.90
C THR A 43 -8.59 5.75 -16.52
N SER A 44 -7.80 6.16 -15.54
CA SER A 44 -8.27 6.31 -14.16
C SER A 44 -7.73 7.57 -13.53
N THR A 45 -8.50 8.15 -12.61
CA THR A 45 -8.05 9.30 -11.82
C THR A 45 -7.16 8.82 -10.68
N SER A 46 -6.43 9.76 -10.07
CA SER A 46 -5.59 9.42 -8.91
C SER A 46 -6.43 8.89 -7.75
N GLU A 47 -7.65 9.38 -7.59
CA GLU A 47 -8.56 8.91 -6.54
C GLU A 47 -9.00 7.46 -6.79
N GLU A 48 -9.29 7.12 -8.04
CA GLU A 48 -9.66 5.76 -8.39
C GLU A 48 -8.50 4.80 -8.19
N VAL A 49 -7.28 5.23 -8.51
CA VAL A 49 -6.10 4.41 -8.28
C VAL A 49 -5.89 4.22 -6.78
N MET A 50 -6.07 5.26 -5.96
CA MET A 50 -5.95 5.14 -4.52
C MET A 50 -7.01 4.20 -3.94
N ALA A 51 -8.22 4.23 -4.47
CA ALA A 51 -9.26 3.30 -4.04
C ALA A 51 -8.86 1.85 -4.32
N ARG A 52 -8.25 1.57 -5.48
CA ARG A 52 -7.74 0.24 -5.79
C ARG A 52 -6.61 -0.16 -4.85
N VAL A 53 -5.73 0.77 -4.52
CA VAL A 53 -4.65 0.53 -3.56
C VAL A 53 -5.24 0.15 -2.20
N ALA A 54 -6.20 0.93 -1.72
CA ALA A 54 -6.82 0.66 -0.43
C ALA A 54 -7.51 -0.71 -0.40
N PHE A 55 -8.21 -1.06 -1.48
CA PHE A 55 -8.87 -2.34 -1.59
C PHE A 55 -7.88 -3.50 -1.52
N GLN A 56 -6.77 -3.39 -2.24
CA GLN A 56 -5.77 -4.46 -2.26
C GLN A 56 -5.08 -4.62 -0.91
N PHE A 57 -4.76 -3.52 -0.23
CA PHE A 57 -4.20 -3.62 1.11
C PHE A 57 -5.18 -4.28 2.08
N ALA A 58 -6.46 -3.92 2.02
CA ALA A 58 -7.47 -4.52 2.87
C ALA A 58 -7.61 -6.02 2.59
N ARG A 59 -7.58 -6.40 1.32
CA ARG A 59 -7.66 -7.80 0.92
C ARG A 59 -6.48 -8.61 1.44
N LEU A 60 -5.29 -8.06 1.29
CA LEU A 60 -4.07 -8.73 1.77
C LEU A 60 -4.05 -8.84 3.29
N TYR A 61 -4.51 -7.79 3.98
CA TYR A 61 -4.63 -7.85 5.44
C TYR A 61 -5.60 -8.94 5.88
N ALA A 62 -6.76 -9.00 5.24
CA ALA A 62 -7.76 -10.01 5.56
C ALA A 62 -7.24 -11.43 5.33
N GLN A 63 -6.48 -11.61 4.25
CA GLN A 63 -5.87 -12.90 3.95
C GLN A 63 -4.82 -13.27 5.00
N ALA A 64 -3.95 -12.34 5.36
CA ALA A 64 -2.93 -12.58 6.37
C ALA A 64 -3.54 -12.91 7.72
N TYR A 65 -4.60 -12.21 8.11
CA TYR A 65 -5.31 -12.48 9.35
C TYR A 65 -5.91 -13.89 9.35
N ARG A 66 -6.53 -14.27 8.26
CA ARG A 66 -7.14 -15.59 8.12
C ARG A 66 -6.11 -16.70 8.15
N ASP A 67 -4.96 -16.46 7.51
CA ASP A 67 -3.87 -17.45 7.44
C ASP A 67 -3.02 -17.47 8.72
N ASN A 68 -3.32 -16.57 9.66
CA ASN A 68 -2.62 -16.49 10.94
C ASN A 68 -1.10 -16.30 10.78
N VAL A 69 -0.69 -15.44 9.85
CA VAL A 69 0.72 -15.14 9.64
C VAL A 69 1.17 -13.98 10.52
N THR A 70 2.47 -13.93 10.81
CA THR A 70 3.06 -12.85 11.59
C THR A 70 3.18 -11.58 10.75
N THR A 71 3.41 -10.44 11.42
CA THR A 71 3.60 -9.17 10.73
C THR A 71 4.80 -9.24 9.77
N ASN A 72 5.89 -9.88 10.20
CA ASN A 72 7.07 -10.01 9.33
C ASN A 72 6.77 -10.85 8.11
N ASP A 73 6.07 -11.95 8.29
CA ASP A 73 5.67 -12.80 7.17
C ASP A 73 4.75 -12.05 6.22
N PHE A 74 3.85 -11.23 6.75
CA PHE A 74 2.96 -10.42 5.95
C PHE A 74 3.74 -9.42 5.08
N LEU A 75 4.68 -8.71 5.68
CA LEU A 75 5.46 -7.71 4.95
C LEU A 75 6.33 -8.36 3.87
N HIS A 76 6.95 -9.49 4.19
CA HIS A 76 7.77 -10.20 3.22
C HIS A 76 6.94 -10.69 2.04
N ASP A 77 5.81 -11.32 2.32
CA ASP A 77 4.90 -11.83 1.29
C ASP A 77 4.30 -10.68 0.48
N PHE A 78 4.04 -9.54 1.13
CA PHE A 78 3.49 -8.37 0.47
C PHE A 78 4.40 -7.84 -0.63
N GLU A 79 5.70 -7.78 -0.37
CA GLU A 79 6.66 -7.31 -1.38
C GLU A 79 6.63 -8.18 -2.62
N GLN A 80 6.52 -9.50 -2.45
CA GLN A 80 6.42 -10.42 -3.57
C GLN A 80 5.10 -10.26 -4.32
N ARG A 81 4.01 -10.04 -3.61
CA ARG A 81 2.67 -9.93 -4.21
C ARG A 81 2.42 -8.61 -4.92
N LEU A 82 3.18 -7.56 -4.61
CA LEU A 82 3.03 -6.28 -5.29
C LEU A 82 3.14 -6.43 -6.80
N ASP A 83 4.17 -7.14 -7.26
CA ASP A 83 4.39 -7.32 -8.68
C ASP A 83 3.32 -8.22 -9.31
N GLU A 84 2.89 -9.25 -8.60
CA GLU A 84 1.80 -10.12 -9.08
C GLU A 84 0.51 -9.35 -9.28
N ILE A 85 0.15 -8.49 -8.33
CA ILE A 85 -1.07 -7.69 -8.40
C ILE A 85 -1.01 -6.77 -9.61
N VAL A 86 0.11 -6.10 -9.82
CA VAL A 86 0.28 -5.20 -10.96
C VAL A 86 0.18 -5.96 -12.28
N VAL A 87 0.75 -7.15 -12.36
CA VAL A 87 0.71 -7.97 -13.58
C VAL A 87 -0.69 -8.48 -13.87
N LYS A 88 -1.45 -8.88 -12.85
CA LYS A 88 -2.77 -9.49 -13.04
C LYS A 88 -3.86 -8.49 -13.36
N ILE A 89 -3.71 -7.25 -12.98
CA ILE A 89 -4.70 -6.20 -13.25
C ILE A 89 -4.39 -5.57 -14.60
N LYS A 90 -5.17 -5.92 -15.57
CA LYS A 90 -5.05 -5.33 -16.90
C LYS A 90 -6.33 -4.65 -17.31
#